data_64271f46b577059e0d20ef45790e6448
#
_entry.id   64271f46b577059e0d20ef45790e6448
#
_cell.length_a   1.000
_cell.length_b   1.000
_cell.length_c   1.000
_cell.angle_alpha   90.00
_cell.angle_beta   90.00
_cell.angle_gamma   90.00
#
_symmetry.space_group_name_H-M   'P 1'
#
loop_
_entity.id
_entity.type
_entity.pdbx_description
1 polymer ?
#
loop_
_entity_poly.entity_id
_entity_poly.type
_entity_poly.pdbx_seq_one_letter_code
_entity_poly.pdbx_strand_id
1 'polypeptide(L)'
;MIYTCYIDVTQFENETLFREKLNLLSPCRQRKIAQLKQEKDRHRSLGAGLALDHALGIYGNGLRERDMEYVFGEWGKPSLRNYPEIHFSLSHSGAYAMCSIGGSLVGNDIEWIRPGRLKVAERFFTAQELAFLYRGHKGMQSIRTDGSVRQPQSGRDEDDGELWYEAEEITQRLFRIWTMKESFLKVTGRGMSLPLNDFSVVVEEAKQAVCVQQCFDDVTYQMKEYGDIAGYRAAVCCPAGEEIAEGMQQVTV
;
A
#
# COMPACT_ATOMS: atom_id res chain seq x y z
N MET A 1 2.68 18.47 5.94
CA MET A 1 1.45 17.60 5.92
C MET A 1 1.49 16.70 4.70
N ILE A 2 1.22 15.41 4.89
CA ILE A 2 1.04 14.43 3.81
C ILE A 2 -0.44 14.42 3.40
N TYR A 3 -0.71 14.73 2.14
CA TYR A 3 -2.03 14.65 1.53
C TYR A 3 -2.20 13.31 0.81
N THR A 4 -3.39 12.69 0.91
CA THR A 4 -3.67 11.40 0.29
C THR A 4 -5.01 11.44 -0.45
N CYS A 5 -5.03 10.91 -1.67
CA CYS A 5 -6.25 10.77 -2.46
C CYS A 5 -6.30 9.41 -3.18
N TYR A 6 -7.50 9.01 -3.59
CA TYR A 6 -7.75 7.79 -4.35
C TYR A 6 -8.77 8.00 -5.45
N ILE A 7 -8.76 7.14 -6.44
CA ILE A 7 -9.66 7.19 -7.60
C ILE A 7 -10.18 5.80 -7.93
N ASP A 8 -11.46 5.70 -8.26
CA ASP A 8 -12.07 4.50 -8.82
C ASP A 8 -11.64 4.35 -10.28
N VAL A 9 -10.99 3.24 -10.60
CA VAL A 9 -10.48 2.99 -11.97
C VAL A 9 -11.46 2.21 -12.84
N THR A 10 -12.57 1.73 -12.29
CA THR A 10 -13.58 0.99 -13.06
C THR A 10 -14.27 1.85 -14.11
N GLN A 11 -14.35 3.17 -13.87
CA GLN A 11 -14.89 4.13 -14.84
C GLN A 11 -14.11 4.15 -16.16
N PHE A 12 -12.84 3.72 -16.16
CA PHE A 12 -12.00 3.66 -17.37
C PHE A 12 -12.24 2.42 -18.23
N GLU A 13 -13.18 1.55 -17.87
CA GLU A 13 -13.77 0.55 -18.77
C GLU A 13 -14.50 1.23 -19.94
N ASN A 14 -14.91 2.49 -19.79
CA ASN A 14 -15.33 3.34 -20.90
C ASN A 14 -14.11 3.81 -21.69
N GLU A 15 -13.91 3.22 -22.87
CA GLU A 15 -12.75 3.48 -23.74
C GLU A 15 -12.63 4.95 -24.18
N THR A 16 -13.76 5.65 -24.36
CA THR A 16 -13.75 7.09 -24.72
C THR A 16 -13.18 7.91 -23.56
N LEU A 17 -13.67 7.66 -22.36
CA LEU A 17 -13.17 8.32 -21.15
C LEU A 17 -11.70 7.98 -20.90
N PHE A 18 -11.31 6.71 -21.07
CA PHE A 18 -9.93 6.27 -20.92
C PHE A 18 -8.99 7.09 -21.85
N ARG A 19 -9.31 7.20 -23.13
CA ARG A 19 -8.51 7.96 -24.11
C ARG A 19 -8.45 9.45 -23.80
N GLU A 20 -9.60 10.03 -23.44
CA GLU A 20 -9.66 11.44 -23.03
C GLU A 20 -8.71 11.72 -21.87
N LYS A 21 -8.81 10.93 -20.79
CA LYS A 21 -8.01 11.12 -19.58
C LYS A 21 -6.54 10.76 -19.76
N LEU A 22 -6.22 9.78 -20.62
CA LEU A 22 -4.85 9.44 -20.97
C LEU A 22 -4.09 10.63 -21.57
N ASN A 23 -4.75 11.44 -22.40
CA ASN A 23 -4.16 12.62 -23.04
C ASN A 23 -3.83 13.76 -22.05
N LEU A 24 -4.34 13.68 -20.81
CA LEU A 24 -4.02 14.65 -19.75
C LEU A 24 -2.68 14.37 -19.07
N LEU A 25 -2.10 13.18 -19.27
CA LEU A 25 -0.89 12.75 -18.60
C LEU A 25 0.36 12.97 -19.45
N SER A 26 1.52 12.96 -18.78
CA SER A 26 2.83 13.14 -19.43
C SER A 26 3.10 12.07 -20.51
N PRO A 27 3.85 12.39 -21.55
CA PRO A 27 4.26 11.41 -22.56
C PRO A 27 5.00 10.20 -21.98
N CYS A 28 5.72 10.40 -20.87
CA CYS A 28 6.40 9.31 -20.16
C CYS A 28 5.39 8.31 -19.60
N ARG A 29 4.36 8.80 -18.93
CA ARG A 29 3.30 7.95 -18.36
C ARG A 29 2.44 7.31 -19.43
N GLN A 30 2.07 8.03 -20.48
CA GLN A 30 1.33 7.47 -21.62
C GLN A 30 2.08 6.28 -22.23
N ARG A 31 3.41 6.40 -22.48
CA ARG A 31 4.22 5.29 -22.99
C ARG A 31 4.25 4.10 -22.04
N LYS A 32 4.39 4.34 -20.72
CA LYS A 32 4.33 3.28 -19.71
C LYS A 32 3.01 2.52 -19.76
N ILE A 33 1.90 3.24 -19.82
CA ILE A 33 0.55 2.66 -19.89
C ILE A 33 0.37 1.82 -21.17
N ALA A 34 0.85 2.33 -22.31
CA ALA A 34 0.78 1.63 -23.59
C ALA A 34 1.55 0.30 -23.61
N GLN A 35 2.59 0.14 -22.80
CA GLN A 35 3.39 -1.09 -22.69
C GLN A 35 2.72 -2.17 -21.82
N LEU A 36 1.71 -1.84 -21.03
CA LEU A 36 1.00 -2.79 -20.19
C LEU A 36 0.10 -3.70 -21.03
N LYS A 37 0.24 -5.01 -20.81
CA LYS A 37 -0.49 -6.02 -21.60
C LYS A 37 -1.96 -6.15 -21.20
N GLN A 38 -2.22 -6.07 -19.89
CA GLN A 38 -3.57 -6.25 -19.36
C GLN A 38 -4.31 -4.92 -19.28
N GLU A 39 -5.54 -4.90 -19.72
CA GLU A 39 -6.41 -3.72 -19.71
C GLU A 39 -6.60 -3.18 -18.28
N LYS A 40 -6.86 -4.06 -17.31
CA LYS A 40 -6.98 -3.68 -15.91
C LYS A 40 -5.74 -2.97 -15.35
N ASP A 41 -4.55 -3.35 -15.81
CA ASP A 41 -3.31 -2.70 -15.39
C ASP A 41 -3.16 -1.33 -16.07
N ARG A 42 -3.65 -1.16 -17.28
CA ARG A 42 -3.72 0.15 -17.96
C ARG A 42 -4.65 1.10 -17.20
N HIS A 43 -5.85 0.63 -16.81
CA HIS A 43 -6.80 1.42 -16.03
C HIS A 43 -6.22 1.85 -14.68
N ARG A 44 -5.58 0.94 -13.96
CA ARG A 44 -4.90 1.24 -12.68
C ARG A 44 -3.77 2.24 -12.85
N SER A 45 -2.94 2.07 -13.89
CA SER A 45 -1.83 2.97 -14.16
C SER A 45 -2.30 4.37 -14.59
N LEU A 46 -3.40 4.45 -15.35
CA LEU A 46 -4.08 5.71 -15.67
C LEU A 46 -4.60 6.37 -14.39
N GLY A 47 -5.37 5.63 -13.58
CA GLY A 47 -5.88 6.15 -12.30
C GLY A 47 -4.79 6.67 -11.38
N ALA A 48 -3.67 5.94 -11.25
CA ALA A 48 -2.54 6.39 -10.46
C ALA A 48 -1.92 7.70 -11.00
N GLY A 49 -1.88 7.87 -12.33
CA GLY A 49 -1.44 9.12 -12.96
C GLY A 49 -2.38 10.29 -12.68
N LEU A 50 -3.70 10.06 -12.77
CA LEU A 50 -4.71 11.08 -12.52
C LEU A 50 -4.80 11.45 -11.03
N ALA A 51 -4.62 10.47 -10.13
CA ALA A 51 -4.51 10.75 -8.69
C ALA A 51 -3.29 11.62 -8.38
N LEU A 52 -2.15 11.38 -9.04
CA LEU A 52 -0.98 12.24 -8.92
C LEU A 52 -1.23 13.63 -9.52
N ASP A 53 -1.87 13.74 -10.68
CA ASP A 53 -2.21 15.02 -11.31
C ASP A 53 -3.09 15.88 -10.38
N HIS A 54 -4.11 15.25 -9.78
CA HIS A 54 -4.97 15.90 -8.79
C HIS A 54 -4.17 16.35 -7.55
N ALA A 55 -3.37 15.44 -6.99
CA ALA A 55 -2.57 15.72 -5.81
C ALA A 55 -1.54 16.85 -6.04
N LEU A 56 -0.90 16.89 -7.20
CA LEU A 56 -0.01 17.98 -7.63
C LEU A 56 -0.76 19.30 -7.76
N GLY A 57 -1.99 19.27 -8.29
CA GLY A 57 -2.84 20.47 -8.38
C GLY A 57 -3.14 21.10 -7.03
N ILE A 58 -3.38 20.29 -6.02
CA ILE A 58 -3.69 20.74 -4.65
C ILE A 58 -2.42 21.12 -3.90
N TYR A 59 -1.46 20.17 -3.78
CA TYR A 59 -0.26 20.33 -2.98
C TYR A 59 0.74 21.29 -3.61
N GLY A 60 0.93 21.20 -4.93
CA GLY A 60 1.87 21.99 -5.72
C GLY A 60 1.26 23.27 -6.29
N ASN A 61 0.11 23.71 -5.78
CA ASN A 61 -0.53 24.98 -6.15
C ASN A 61 -0.79 25.14 -7.65
N GLY A 62 -1.39 24.11 -8.26
CA GLY A 62 -1.77 24.09 -9.68
C GLY A 62 -0.80 23.36 -10.60
N LEU A 63 0.21 22.68 -10.08
CA LEU A 63 1.09 21.82 -10.87
C LEU A 63 0.30 20.67 -11.53
N ARG A 64 0.75 20.24 -12.71
CA ARG A 64 0.10 19.16 -13.47
C ARG A 64 1.08 18.03 -13.75
N GLU A 65 0.60 16.80 -13.71
CA GLU A 65 1.42 15.61 -13.98
C GLU A 65 2.09 15.63 -15.35
N ARG A 66 1.42 16.18 -16.36
CA ARG A 66 1.97 16.28 -17.73
C ARG A 66 3.21 17.15 -17.84
N ASP A 67 3.44 18.05 -16.88
CA ASP A 67 4.57 18.99 -16.87
C ASP A 67 5.75 18.46 -16.02
N MET A 68 5.61 17.25 -15.47
CA MET A 68 6.61 16.67 -14.58
C MET A 68 7.71 15.91 -15.32
N GLU A 69 8.94 16.19 -14.90
CA GLU A 69 10.13 15.44 -15.33
C GLU A 69 10.47 14.38 -14.29
N TYR A 70 10.32 13.09 -14.67
CA TYR A 70 10.61 11.98 -13.78
C TYR A 70 12.07 11.57 -13.81
N VAL A 71 12.63 11.33 -12.63
CA VAL A 71 13.88 10.59 -12.43
C VAL A 71 13.59 9.37 -11.56
N PHE A 72 14.40 8.33 -11.74
CA PHE A 72 14.21 7.08 -11.03
C PHE A 72 15.44 6.81 -10.16
N GLY A 73 15.20 6.52 -8.87
CA GLY A 73 16.24 6.09 -7.96
C GLY A 73 16.80 4.71 -8.33
N GLU A 74 17.84 4.30 -7.64
CA GLU A 74 18.53 3.01 -7.85
C GLU A 74 17.57 1.82 -7.94
N TRP A 75 16.52 1.82 -7.11
CA TRP A 75 15.52 0.74 -7.01
C TRP A 75 14.20 1.08 -7.72
N GLY A 76 14.22 2.07 -8.61
CA GLY A 76 13.09 2.41 -9.48
C GLY A 76 12.01 3.28 -8.84
N LYS A 77 12.18 3.80 -7.61
CA LYS A 77 11.25 4.78 -7.05
C LYS A 77 11.30 6.06 -7.87
N PRO A 78 10.14 6.54 -8.41
CA PRO A 78 10.09 7.78 -9.16
C PRO A 78 10.17 8.99 -8.22
N SER A 79 10.84 10.05 -8.67
CA SER A 79 10.84 11.39 -8.08
C SER A 79 10.74 12.45 -9.17
N LEU A 80 10.48 13.70 -8.79
CA LEU A 80 10.35 14.82 -9.72
C LEU A 80 11.68 15.58 -9.81
N ARG A 81 12.24 15.68 -11.03
CA ARG A 81 13.49 16.40 -11.25
C ARG A 81 13.35 17.91 -11.02
N ASN A 82 12.25 18.45 -11.52
CA ASN A 82 11.96 19.89 -11.47
C ASN A 82 11.35 20.35 -10.14
N TYR A 83 10.95 19.42 -9.26
CA TYR A 83 10.39 19.68 -7.92
C TYR A 83 10.92 18.64 -6.92
N PRO A 84 12.22 18.62 -6.62
CA PRO A 84 12.83 17.59 -5.76
C PRO A 84 12.35 17.62 -4.31
N GLU A 85 11.76 18.73 -3.87
CA GLU A 85 11.13 18.92 -2.56
C GLU A 85 9.73 18.28 -2.46
N ILE A 86 9.13 17.91 -3.58
CA ILE A 86 7.84 17.22 -3.61
C ILE A 86 8.06 15.72 -3.67
N HIS A 87 7.66 15.03 -2.62
CA HIS A 87 7.71 13.59 -2.54
C HIS A 87 6.33 12.99 -2.74
N PHE A 88 6.26 11.91 -3.48
CA PHE A 88 4.99 11.20 -3.71
C PHE A 88 5.17 9.69 -3.72
N SER A 89 4.07 9.00 -3.50
CA SER A 89 3.97 7.54 -3.62
C SER A 89 2.67 7.17 -4.31
N LEU A 90 2.71 6.12 -5.14
CA LEU A 90 1.57 5.60 -5.88
C LEU A 90 1.36 4.12 -5.56
N SER A 91 0.11 3.74 -5.40
CA SER A 91 -0.31 2.35 -5.28
C SER A 91 -1.62 2.12 -6.02
N HIS A 92 -1.92 0.85 -6.31
CA HIS A 92 -3.20 0.46 -6.89
C HIS A 92 -3.48 -1.02 -6.63
N SER A 93 -4.73 -1.34 -6.35
CA SER A 93 -5.21 -2.73 -6.22
C SER A 93 -6.70 -2.78 -6.54
N GLY A 94 -7.16 -3.90 -7.15
CA GLY A 94 -8.56 -4.06 -7.49
C GLY A 94 -9.11 -2.92 -8.34
N ALA A 95 -10.12 -2.22 -7.81
CA ALA A 95 -10.83 -1.12 -8.45
C ALA A 95 -10.24 0.27 -8.15
N TYR A 96 -9.18 0.38 -7.35
CA TYR A 96 -8.69 1.69 -6.90
C TYR A 96 -7.21 1.91 -7.19
N ALA A 97 -6.87 3.19 -7.43
CA ALA A 97 -5.51 3.71 -7.39
C ALA A 97 -5.43 4.83 -6.35
N MET A 98 -4.27 4.97 -5.71
CA MET A 98 -4.01 5.86 -4.58
C MET A 98 -2.73 6.66 -4.81
N CYS A 99 -2.74 7.92 -4.43
CA CYS A 99 -1.59 8.81 -4.39
C CYS A 99 -1.46 9.44 -3.02
N SER A 100 -0.23 9.44 -2.47
CA SER A 100 0.12 10.27 -1.31
C SER A 100 1.26 11.20 -1.71
N ILE A 101 1.21 12.47 -1.28
CA ILE A 101 2.14 13.54 -1.63
C ILE A 101 2.44 14.42 -0.43
N GLY A 102 3.66 14.93 -0.35
CA GLY A 102 4.07 15.85 0.72
C GLY A 102 5.48 16.42 0.50
N GLY A 103 5.93 17.26 1.43
CA GLY A 103 7.30 17.82 1.46
C GLY A 103 8.32 16.91 2.13
N SER A 104 7.95 15.71 2.54
CA SER A 104 8.81 14.71 3.16
C SER A 104 8.64 13.36 2.48
N LEU A 105 9.61 12.48 2.65
CA LEU A 105 9.53 11.11 2.11
C LEU A 105 8.22 10.45 2.49
N VAL A 106 7.55 9.84 1.53
CA VAL A 106 6.27 9.16 1.72
C VAL A 106 6.24 7.85 0.95
N GLY A 107 5.61 6.85 1.56
CA GLY A 107 5.22 5.59 0.94
C GLY A 107 3.75 5.32 1.22
N ASN A 108 3.04 4.77 0.27
CA ASN A 108 1.66 4.35 0.46
C ASN A 108 1.41 2.99 -0.16
N ASP A 109 0.40 2.31 0.35
CA ASP A 109 -0.11 1.10 -0.28
C ASP A 109 -1.61 0.99 -0.08
N ILE A 110 -2.28 0.39 -1.07
CA ILE A 110 -3.69 0.02 -1.02
C ILE A 110 -3.85 -1.39 -1.55
N GLU A 111 -4.60 -2.23 -0.84
CA GLU A 111 -4.83 -3.61 -1.23
C GLU A 111 -6.30 -4.01 -1.11
N TRP A 112 -6.79 -4.66 -2.16
CA TRP A 112 -8.06 -5.35 -2.12
C TRP A 112 -7.95 -6.62 -1.29
N ILE A 113 -8.78 -6.73 -0.25
CA ILE A 113 -8.79 -7.89 0.65
C ILE A 113 -9.40 -9.09 -0.07
N ARG A 114 -8.64 -10.17 -0.16
CA ARG A 114 -9.05 -11.41 -0.83
C ARG A 114 -8.42 -12.64 -0.15
N PRO A 115 -9.09 -13.79 -0.12
CA PRO A 115 -8.54 -15.00 0.48
C PRO A 115 -7.30 -15.53 -0.29
N GLY A 116 -6.58 -16.47 0.32
CA GLY A 116 -5.56 -17.26 -0.37
C GLY A 116 -4.14 -16.70 -0.34
N ARG A 117 -3.83 -15.72 0.54
CA ARG A 117 -2.51 -15.10 0.65
C ARG A 117 -1.67 -15.54 1.87
N LEU A 118 -2.13 -16.50 2.68
CA LEU A 118 -1.44 -16.92 3.92
C LEU A 118 0.00 -17.39 3.69
N LYS A 119 0.26 -18.15 2.62
CA LYS A 119 1.63 -18.57 2.27
C LYS A 119 2.59 -17.40 2.02
N VAL A 120 2.08 -16.24 1.62
CA VAL A 120 2.87 -15.01 1.46
C VAL A 120 3.28 -14.49 2.83
N ALA A 121 2.35 -14.45 3.80
CA ALA A 121 2.67 -14.06 5.16
C ALA A 121 3.71 -14.99 5.80
N GLU A 122 3.55 -16.29 5.71
CA GLU A 122 4.50 -17.27 6.24
C GLU A 122 5.92 -17.10 5.69
N ARG A 123 6.05 -16.61 4.46
CA ARG A 123 7.34 -16.40 3.81
C ARG A 123 8.00 -15.07 4.15
N PHE A 124 7.21 -14.01 4.35
CA PHE A 124 7.69 -12.65 4.38
C PHE A 124 7.46 -11.90 5.70
N PHE A 125 6.63 -12.46 6.61
CA PHE A 125 6.37 -11.84 7.90
C PHE A 125 7.40 -12.28 8.93
N THR A 126 7.71 -11.39 9.85
CA THR A 126 8.54 -11.72 11.01
C THR A 126 7.77 -12.56 12.02
N ALA A 127 8.46 -13.20 12.97
CA ALA A 127 7.82 -13.98 14.02
C ALA A 127 6.80 -13.15 14.83
N GLN A 128 7.09 -11.87 15.06
CA GLN A 128 6.22 -10.94 15.78
C GLN A 128 4.94 -10.63 14.97
N GLU A 129 5.06 -10.44 13.68
CA GLU A 129 3.93 -10.19 12.79
C GLU A 129 3.07 -11.46 12.62
N LEU A 130 3.68 -12.64 12.56
CA LEU A 130 2.96 -13.91 12.56
C LEU A 130 2.21 -14.14 13.88
N ALA A 131 2.81 -13.78 15.01
CA ALA A 131 2.14 -13.85 16.31
C ALA A 131 0.91 -12.91 16.37
N PHE A 132 1.00 -11.71 15.78
CA PHE A 132 -0.14 -10.80 15.64
C PHE A 132 -1.21 -11.38 14.70
N LEU A 133 -0.80 -11.92 13.55
CA LEU A 133 -1.69 -12.49 12.55
C LEU A 133 -2.59 -13.57 13.12
N TYR A 134 -2.01 -14.47 13.92
CA TYR A 134 -2.69 -15.65 14.45
C TYR A 134 -3.18 -15.50 15.91
N ARG A 135 -3.12 -14.29 16.48
CA ARG A 135 -3.53 -14.05 17.87
C ARG A 135 -5.00 -14.41 18.11
N GLY A 136 -5.25 -15.21 19.15
CA GLY A 136 -6.59 -15.62 19.56
C GLY A 136 -7.11 -16.90 18.89
N HIS A 137 -6.41 -17.42 17.89
CA HIS A 137 -6.81 -18.66 17.22
C HIS A 137 -6.27 -19.89 17.95
N LYS A 138 -7.18 -20.77 18.42
CA LYS A 138 -6.87 -21.96 19.24
C LYS A 138 -6.01 -23.03 18.53
N GLY A 139 -5.93 -23.01 17.21
CA GLY A 139 -5.18 -23.97 16.39
C GLY A 139 -3.67 -23.74 16.34
N MET A 140 -3.14 -22.64 16.88
CA MET A 140 -1.73 -22.26 16.79
C MET A 140 -1.01 -22.18 18.12
N GLN A 141 -1.10 -23.23 18.94
CA GLN A 141 -0.33 -23.33 20.20
C GLN A 141 1.14 -23.71 20.02
N SER A 142 1.75 -23.49 18.86
CA SER A 142 3.21 -23.63 18.79
C SER A 142 3.82 -22.90 17.60
N ILE A 143 4.01 -21.59 17.73
CA ILE A 143 5.19 -20.99 17.10
C ILE A 143 6.36 -21.48 17.93
N ARG A 144 7.16 -22.40 17.41
CA ARG A 144 8.40 -22.83 18.08
C ARG A 144 9.35 -21.65 18.13
N THR A 145 10.20 -21.63 19.12
CA THR A 145 11.32 -20.68 19.28
C THR A 145 12.28 -20.65 18.10
N ASP A 146 12.15 -21.58 17.17
CA ASP A 146 12.91 -21.68 15.89
C ASP A 146 12.19 -21.05 14.69
N GLY A 147 11.01 -20.41 14.88
CA GLY A 147 10.25 -19.76 13.82
C GLY A 147 9.43 -20.71 12.93
N SER A 148 9.37 -22.01 13.22
CA SER A 148 8.56 -22.93 12.44
C SER A 148 7.11 -22.97 12.91
N VAL A 149 6.17 -22.87 11.95
CA VAL A 149 4.72 -22.92 12.17
C VAL A 149 4.22 -24.34 11.97
N ARG A 150 3.56 -24.92 13.00
CA ARG A 150 2.82 -26.19 12.81
C ARG A 150 1.54 -25.89 12.00
N GLN A 151 1.37 -26.60 10.88
CA GLN A 151 0.09 -26.61 10.18
C GLN A 151 -0.98 -27.28 11.07
N PRO A 152 -2.21 -26.75 11.14
CA PRO A 152 -3.31 -27.43 11.80
C PRO A 152 -3.56 -28.77 11.11
N GLN A 153 -3.60 -29.86 11.88
CA GLN A 153 -4.02 -31.15 11.36
C GLN A 153 -5.50 -31.06 10.99
N SER A 154 -5.84 -31.43 9.76
CA SER A 154 -7.20 -31.50 9.26
C SER A 154 -8.00 -32.54 10.04
N GLY A 155 -8.66 -32.15 11.11
CA GLY A 155 -9.74 -32.88 11.76
C GLY A 155 -11.04 -32.35 11.20
N ARG A 156 -11.81 -33.22 10.56
CA ARG A 156 -13.23 -32.97 10.25
C ARG A 156 -14.00 -32.98 11.55
N ASP A 157 -14.44 -31.83 12.02
CA ASP A 157 -15.52 -31.72 12.99
C ASP A 157 -16.33 -30.45 12.73
N GLU A 158 -17.65 -30.61 12.87
CA GLU A 158 -18.76 -29.74 12.56
C GLU A 158 -18.70 -28.39 13.32
N ASP A 159 -18.07 -27.37 12.75
CA ASP A 159 -18.41 -25.97 13.00
C ASP A 159 -17.95 -25.06 11.85
N ASP A 160 -18.55 -25.21 10.69
CA ASP A 160 -18.23 -24.44 9.49
C ASP A 160 -18.33 -22.91 9.68
N GLY A 161 -19.14 -22.44 10.62
CA GLY A 161 -19.33 -21.02 10.91
C GLY A 161 -18.13 -20.38 11.60
N GLU A 162 -17.58 -21.00 12.63
CA GLU A 162 -16.45 -20.47 13.42
C GLU A 162 -15.15 -20.43 12.56
N LEU A 163 -14.92 -21.44 11.74
CA LEU A 163 -13.79 -21.53 10.79
C LEU A 163 -13.80 -20.42 9.72
N TRP A 164 -14.98 -19.99 9.25
CA TRP A 164 -15.11 -18.91 8.28
C TRP A 164 -14.80 -17.55 8.90
N TYR A 165 -15.27 -17.28 10.12
CA TYR A 165 -14.96 -16.05 10.86
C TYR A 165 -13.47 -15.96 11.19
N GLU A 166 -12.86 -17.04 11.63
CA GLU A 166 -11.41 -17.10 11.88
C GLU A 166 -10.60 -16.82 10.62
N ALA A 167 -10.98 -17.42 9.48
CA ALA A 167 -10.31 -17.22 8.20
C ALA A 167 -10.42 -15.75 7.70
N GLU A 168 -11.56 -15.12 7.92
CA GLU A 168 -11.78 -13.72 7.55
C GLU A 168 -10.94 -12.79 8.41
N GLU A 169 -10.90 -12.96 9.73
CA GLU A 169 -10.11 -12.15 10.64
C GLU A 169 -8.61 -12.26 10.35
N ILE A 170 -8.10 -13.46 10.14
CA ILE A 170 -6.72 -13.69 9.72
C ILE A 170 -6.43 -12.98 8.39
N THR A 171 -7.33 -13.06 7.42
CA THR A 171 -7.19 -12.37 6.14
C THR A 171 -7.15 -10.85 6.32
N GLN A 172 -8.01 -10.28 7.16
CA GLN A 172 -8.01 -8.85 7.48
C GLN A 172 -6.68 -8.41 8.11
N ARG A 173 -6.18 -9.18 9.09
CA ARG A 173 -4.89 -8.90 9.74
C ARG A 173 -3.71 -9.04 8.78
N LEU A 174 -3.76 -10.04 7.87
CA LEU A 174 -2.75 -10.23 6.84
C LEU A 174 -2.61 -9.00 5.96
N PHE A 175 -3.73 -8.55 5.37
CA PHE A 175 -3.70 -7.38 4.49
C PHE A 175 -3.36 -6.09 5.24
N ARG A 176 -3.70 -5.99 6.52
CA ARG A 176 -3.30 -4.90 7.40
C ARG A 176 -1.77 -4.82 7.51
N ILE A 177 -1.11 -5.90 7.90
CA ILE A 177 0.36 -5.94 7.98
C ILE A 177 0.99 -5.77 6.59
N TRP A 178 0.43 -6.40 5.56
CA TRP A 178 0.96 -6.33 4.20
C TRP A 178 1.00 -4.90 3.66
N THR A 179 -0.10 -4.16 3.71
CA THR A 179 -0.15 -2.76 3.24
C THR A 179 0.82 -1.86 3.99
N MET A 180 0.98 -2.08 5.28
CA MET A 180 1.95 -1.34 6.10
C MET A 180 3.40 -1.66 5.69
N LYS A 181 3.73 -2.93 5.47
CA LYS A 181 5.07 -3.34 4.99
C LYS A 181 5.38 -2.76 3.61
N GLU A 182 4.45 -2.83 2.68
CA GLU A 182 4.60 -2.25 1.33
C GLU A 182 4.74 -0.73 1.36
N SER A 183 3.96 -0.03 2.21
CA SER A 183 4.10 1.42 2.36
C SER A 183 5.48 1.80 2.91
N PHE A 184 6.02 0.98 3.84
CA PHE A 184 7.37 1.18 4.36
C PHE A 184 8.46 0.92 3.30
N LEU A 185 8.37 -0.14 2.51
CA LEU A 185 9.29 -0.35 1.39
C LEU A 185 9.29 0.83 0.40
N LYS A 186 8.11 1.40 0.14
CA LYS A 186 7.97 2.54 -0.77
C LYS A 186 8.53 3.84 -0.19
N VAL A 187 8.39 4.10 1.13
CA VAL A 187 8.99 5.31 1.72
C VAL A 187 10.52 5.25 1.69
N THR A 188 11.11 4.10 2.00
CA THR A 188 12.57 3.91 1.95
C THR A 188 13.14 3.99 0.53
N GLY A 189 12.32 3.75 -0.48
CA GLY A 189 12.74 3.69 -1.88
C GLY A 189 13.59 2.48 -2.25
N ARG A 190 13.79 1.53 -1.33
CA ARG A 190 14.62 0.33 -1.54
C ARG A 190 13.88 -0.79 -2.29
N GLY A 191 12.54 -0.72 -2.35
CA GLY A 191 11.75 -1.76 -2.99
C GLY A 191 12.10 -3.16 -2.49
N MET A 192 12.04 -4.15 -3.35
CA MET A 192 12.33 -5.56 -3.01
C MET A 192 13.81 -5.86 -2.68
N SER A 193 14.71 -4.87 -2.76
CA SER A 193 16.10 -5.03 -2.28
C SER A 193 16.19 -5.07 -0.75
N LEU A 194 15.18 -4.54 -0.05
CA LEU A 194 15.03 -4.70 1.39
C LEU A 194 14.13 -5.91 1.65
N PRO A 195 14.66 -7.01 2.22
CA PRO A 195 13.84 -8.17 2.53
C PRO A 195 12.73 -7.81 3.52
N LEU A 196 11.53 -8.30 3.25
CA LEU A 196 10.37 -7.99 4.08
C LEU A 196 10.49 -8.48 5.53
N ASN A 197 11.29 -9.51 5.79
CA ASN A 197 11.56 -10.05 7.13
C ASN A 197 12.73 -9.37 7.88
N ASP A 198 13.39 -8.38 7.28
CA ASP A 198 14.47 -7.63 7.94
C ASP A 198 13.94 -6.45 8.79
N PHE A 199 12.64 -6.22 8.77
CA PHE A 199 11.97 -5.24 9.61
C PHE A 199 10.60 -5.73 10.05
N SER A 200 10.09 -5.20 11.17
CA SER A 200 8.77 -5.54 11.70
C SER A 200 7.86 -4.33 11.76
N VAL A 201 6.61 -4.53 11.37
CA VAL A 201 5.52 -3.60 11.67
C VAL A 201 4.86 -4.06 12.97
N VAL A 202 4.88 -3.20 13.97
CA VAL A 202 4.34 -3.50 15.30
C VAL A 202 3.07 -2.72 15.52
N VAL A 203 1.95 -3.44 15.68
CA VAL A 203 0.64 -2.86 15.95
C VAL A 203 0.40 -2.86 17.46
N GLU A 204 0.40 -1.68 18.06
CA GLU A 204 0.08 -1.46 19.47
C GLU A 204 -1.38 -1.04 19.62
N GLU A 205 -2.30 -2.02 19.63
CA GLU A 205 -3.74 -1.75 19.64
C GLU A 205 -4.19 -0.91 20.84
N ALA A 206 -3.60 -1.14 22.02
CA ALA A 206 -3.92 -0.37 23.22
C ALA A 206 -3.60 1.13 23.09
N LYS A 207 -2.63 1.49 22.25
CA LYS A 207 -2.22 2.86 21.98
C LYS A 207 -2.77 3.40 20.65
N GLN A 208 -3.48 2.57 19.88
CA GLN A 208 -3.90 2.86 18.50
C GLN A 208 -2.72 3.36 17.64
N ALA A 209 -1.53 2.81 17.86
CA ALA A 209 -0.31 3.20 17.22
C ALA A 209 0.31 2.05 16.43
N VAL A 210 1.02 2.42 15.37
CA VAL A 210 1.83 1.50 14.58
C VAL A 210 3.24 2.06 14.52
N CYS A 211 4.21 1.23 14.81
CA CYS A 211 5.62 1.58 14.67
C CYS A 211 6.36 0.58 13.78
N VAL A 212 7.47 1.03 13.21
CA VAL A 212 8.39 0.19 12.44
C VAL A 212 9.64 -0.07 13.28
N GLN A 213 9.96 -1.33 13.46
CA GLN A 213 11.23 -1.76 14.05
C GLN A 213 12.17 -2.18 12.93
N GLN A 214 13.24 -1.44 12.75
CA GLN A 214 14.27 -1.65 11.72
C GLN A 214 15.64 -1.23 12.27
N CYS A 215 16.72 -1.65 11.62
CA CYS A 215 18.10 -1.37 12.05
C CYS A 215 19.03 -0.90 10.91
N PHE A 216 18.48 -0.47 9.77
CA PHE A 216 19.29 -0.08 8.61
C PHE A 216 19.47 1.44 8.44
N ASP A 217 18.73 2.25 9.18
CA ASP A 217 18.94 3.70 9.31
C ASP A 217 18.46 4.20 10.67
N ASP A 218 18.78 5.46 11.00
CA ASP A 218 18.42 6.10 12.26
C ASP A 218 17.07 6.84 12.19
N VAL A 219 16.29 6.62 11.12
CA VAL A 219 15.01 7.30 10.92
C VAL A 219 13.91 6.56 11.67
N THR A 220 13.17 7.28 12.49
CA THR A 220 11.91 6.78 13.06
C THR A 220 10.79 7.04 12.06
N TYR A 221 10.00 6.01 11.78
CA TYR A 221 8.86 6.09 10.86
C TYR A 221 7.54 5.97 11.61
N GLN A 222 6.55 6.68 11.13
CA GLN A 222 5.17 6.59 11.55
C GLN A 222 4.28 6.12 10.42
N MET A 223 3.15 5.52 10.77
CA MET A 223 2.19 4.99 9.83
C MET A 223 0.78 5.45 10.19
N LYS A 224 -0.03 5.67 9.16
CA LYS A 224 -1.47 5.85 9.27
C LYS A 224 -2.19 4.85 8.40
N GLU A 225 -3.20 4.21 8.97
CA GLU A 225 -4.11 3.33 8.26
C GLU A 225 -5.39 4.08 7.88
N TYR A 226 -5.97 3.72 6.75
CA TYR A 226 -7.25 4.24 6.28
C TYR A 226 -8.25 3.11 6.06
N GLY A 227 -9.48 3.32 6.52
CA GLY A 227 -10.59 2.39 6.36
C GLY A 227 -11.71 2.92 5.48
N ASP A 228 -11.44 3.95 4.69
CA ASP A 228 -12.46 4.68 3.91
C ASP A 228 -13.10 3.85 2.80
N ILE A 229 -12.46 2.77 2.37
CA ILE A 229 -12.93 1.95 1.25
C ILE A 229 -13.25 0.54 1.73
N ALA A 230 -14.54 0.18 1.68
CA ALA A 230 -14.99 -1.15 2.08
C ALA A 230 -14.30 -2.26 1.25
N GLY A 231 -13.82 -3.31 1.93
CA GLY A 231 -13.11 -4.42 1.29
C GLY A 231 -11.65 -4.13 0.93
N TYR A 232 -11.10 -2.99 1.38
CA TYR A 232 -9.71 -2.60 1.16
C TYR A 232 -8.98 -2.28 2.46
N ARG A 233 -7.67 -2.40 2.42
CA ARG A 233 -6.75 -1.83 3.39
C ARG A 233 -5.86 -0.82 2.69
N ALA A 234 -5.65 0.32 3.32
CA ALA A 234 -4.72 1.32 2.83
C ALA A 234 -3.87 1.84 3.98
N ALA A 235 -2.60 2.14 3.70
CA ALA A 235 -1.68 2.69 4.67
C ALA A 235 -0.75 3.72 4.03
N VAL A 236 -0.32 4.68 4.83
CA VAL A 236 0.71 5.67 4.51
C VAL A 236 1.81 5.57 5.54
N CYS A 237 3.06 5.62 5.09
CA CYS A 237 4.26 5.65 5.92
C CYS A 237 5.10 6.88 5.56
N CYS A 238 5.60 7.57 6.58
CA CYS A 238 6.53 8.71 6.43
C CYS A 238 7.45 8.80 7.66
N PRO A 239 8.53 9.60 7.63
CA PRO A 239 9.30 9.92 8.82
C PRO A 239 8.43 10.49 9.93
N ALA A 240 8.74 10.15 11.20
CA ALA A 240 7.99 10.62 12.36
C ALA A 240 8.05 12.16 12.48
N GLY A 241 6.95 12.74 12.98
CA GLY A 241 6.80 14.19 13.13
C GLY A 241 6.12 14.90 11.95
N GLU A 242 5.88 14.18 10.86
CA GLU A 242 5.08 14.71 9.74
C GLU A 242 3.58 14.60 10.06
N GLU A 243 2.85 15.65 9.74
CA GLU A 243 1.39 15.59 9.80
C GLU A 243 0.84 14.79 8.61
N ILE A 244 -0.04 13.82 8.90
CA ILE A 244 -0.72 13.00 7.87
C ILE A 244 -2.20 13.36 7.90
N ALA A 245 -2.79 13.64 6.73
CA ALA A 245 -4.22 13.96 6.59
C ALA A 245 -5.11 12.88 7.22
N GLU A 246 -6.19 13.31 7.90
CA GLU A 246 -7.07 12.40 8.66
C GLU A 246 -7.80 11.39 7.77
N GLY A 247 -8.24 11.78 6.59
CA GLY A 247 -8.91 10.91 5.62
C GLY A 247 -8.31 11.02 4.24
N MET A 248 -8.71 10.10 3.36
CA MET A 248 -8.37 10.13 1.95
C MET A 248 -9.45 10.88 1.15
N GLN A 249 -9.03 11.72 0.20
CA GLN A 249 -9.97 12.37 -0.71
C GLN A 249 -10.25 11.50 -1.94
N GLN A 250 -11.53 11.28 -2.24
CA GLN A 250 -11.90 10.65 -3.51
C GLN A 250 -11.80 11.66 -4.66
N VAL A 251 -11.08 11.26 -5.71
CA VAL A 251 -10.94 12.05 -6.95
C VAL A 251 -12.05 11.66 -7.91
N THR A 252 -12.77 12.67 -8.40
CA THR A 252 -13.77 12.52 -9.47
C THR A 252 -13.20 13.08 -10.77
N VAL A 253 -13.34 12.38 -11.88
CA VAL A 253 -12.80 12.76 -13.21
C VAL A 253 -13.88 12.79 -14.29
#